data_36f00a0b49140262182c6079bc4aa0ae
#
_entry.id   36f00a0b49140262182c6079bc4aa0ae
#
_cell.length_a   1.000
_cell.length_b   1.000
_cell.length_c   1.000
_cell.angle_alpha   90.00
_cell.angle_beta   90.00
_cell.angle_gamma   90.00
#
_symmetry.space_group_name_H-M   'P 1'
#
loop_
_entity.id
_entity.type
_entity.pdbx_description
1 polymer ?
#
loop_
_entity_poly.entity_id
_entity_poly.type
_entity_poly.pdbx_seq_one_letter_code
_entity_poly.pdbx_strand_id
1 'polypeptide(L)'
;MKRVFNLLVVDESGSMSIIQRQALVGINETLTTIQKMQKTHKNLEQRITLITFDSTHKKLFYDNVSARHAHPLTVMDYNPCGGTPLYDAIGMGIAKINALTKEGDSVLVTIITDGEENCSEEYSLKMIKNLFGKLK
;
A
#
# COMPACT_ATOMS: atom_id res chain seq x y z
N MET A 1 -6.82 -14.83 -17.53
CA MET A 1 -7.01 -13.42 -17.10
C MET A 1 -5.75 -12.93 -16.41
N LYS A 2 -5.25 -11.80 -16.84
CA LYS A 2 -4.10 -11.17 -16.17
C LYS A 2 -4.53 -10.51 -14.87
N ARG A 3 -3.65 -10.56 -13.87
CA ARG A 3 -3.88 -9.93 -12.58
C ARG A 3 -2.97 -8.73 -12.39
N VAL A 4 -3.52 -7.69 -11.80
CA VAL A 4 -2.75 -6.51 -11.39
C VAL A 4 -2.86 -6.40 -9.88
N PHE A 5 -1.74 -6.56 -9.19
CA PHE A 5 -1.67 -6.43 -7.74
C PHE A 5 -1.32 -4.98 -7.40
N ASN A 6 -2.24 -4.29 -6.76
CA ASN A 6 -2.05 -2.92 -6.30
C ASN A 6 -1.70 -2.96 -4.82
N LEU A 7 -0.46 -2.62 -4.50
CA LEU A 7 0.00 -2.53 -3.12
C LEU A 7 0.05 -1.06 -2.72
N LEU A 8 -0.77 -0.68 -1.75
CA LEU A 8 -0.77 0.65 -1.18
C LEU A 8 -0.12 0.57 0.20
N VAL A 9 0.97 1.29 0.39
CA VAL A 9 1.67 1.40 1.67
C VAL A 9 1.48 2.82 2.18
N VAL A 10 0.72 2.96 3.25
CA VAL A 10 0.24 4.25 3.72
C VAL A 10 0.80 4.56 5.10
N ASP A 11 1.51 5.67 5.19
CA ASP A 11 2.08 6.17 6.44
C ASP A 11 0.96 6.69 7.35
N GLU A 12 0.84 6.11 8.53
CA GLU A 12 -0.10 6.53 9.56
C GLU A 12 0.64 7.09 10.79
N SER A 13 1.88 7.52 10.61
CA SER A 13 2.67 8.10 11.70
C SER A 13 2.16 9.48 12.08
N GLY A 14 2.62 9.97 13.25
CA GLY A 14 2.19 11.26 13.79
C GLY A 14 2.45 12.46 12.88
N SER A 15 3.55 12.42 12.10
CA SER A 15 3.86 13.51 11.16
C SER A 15 2.80 13.66 10.06
N MET A 16 2.04 12.61 9.78
CA MET A 16 0.95 12.65 8.79
C MET A 16 -0.29 13.38 9.30
N SER A 17 -0.35 13.72 10.59
CA SER A 17 -1.51 14.42 11.16
C SER A 17 -1.73 15.80 10.51
N ILE A 18 -0.65 16.47 10.08
CA ILE A 18 -0.72 17.78 9.42
C ILE A 18 -1.39 17.67 8.04
N ILE A 19 -1.19 16.55 7.36
CA ILE A 19 -1.71 16.33 6.00
C ILE A 19 -2.73 15.19 5.98
N GLN A 20 -3.37 14.89 7.11
CA GLN A 20 -4.29 13.77 7.26
C GLN A 20 -5.39 13.80 6.19
N ARG A 21 -6.01 14.97 5.97
CA ARG A 21 -7.09 15.09 5.00
C ARG A 21 -6.60 14.83 3.58
N GLN A 22 -5.47 15.43 3.21
CA GLN A 22 -4.90 15.24 1.88
C GLN A 22 -4.49 13.79 1.65
N ALA A 23 -3.92 13.14 2.67
CA ALA A 23 -3.54 11.74 2.58
C ALA A 23 -4.78 10.85 2.38
N LEU A 24 -5.84 11.10 3.15
CA LEU A 24 -7.09 10.34 3.03
C LEU A 24 -7.72 10.51 1.66
N VAL A 25 -7.74 11.74 1.13
CA VAL A 25 -8.23 12.01 -0.22
C VAL A 25 -7.40 11.26 -1.25
N GLY A 26 -6.06 11.28 -1.12
CA GLY A 26 -5.17 10.58 -2.04
C GLY A 26 -5.39 9.07 -2.04
N ILE A 27 -5.58 8.47 -0.86
CA ILE A 27 -5.90 7.05 -0.72
C ILE A 27 -7.20 6.74 -1.48
N ASN A 28 -8.24 7.51 -1.22
CA ASN A 28 -9.56 7.26 -1.80
C ASN A 28 -9.58 7.51 -3.31
N GLU A 29 -8.85 8.52 -3.79
CA GLU A 29 -8.70 8.74 -5.24
C GLU A 29 -8.01 7.56 -5.92
N THR A 30 -6.98 7.01 -5.28
CA THR A 30 -6.27 5.84 -5.80
C THR A 30 -7.21 4.63 -5.87
N LEU A 31 -7.97 4.37 -4.82
CA LEU A 31 -8.95 3.28 -4.80
C LEU A 31 -10.01 3.47 -5.88
N THR A 32 -10.51 4.68 -6.05
CA THR A 32 -11.50 5.00 -7.08
C THR A 32 -10.95 4.77 -8.49
N THR A 33 -9.70 5.19 -8.72
CA THR A 33 -9.03 4.99 -10.01
C THR A 33 -8.89 3.51 -10.33
N ILE A 34 -8.48 2.69 -9.35
CA ILE A 34 -8.35 1.25 -9.53
C ILE A 34 -9.70 0.62 -9.86
N GLN A 35 -10.77 1.04 -9.17
CA GLN A 35 -12.12 0.55 -9.42
C GLN A 35 -12.61 0.91 -10.82
N LYS A 36 -12.30 2.12 -11.30
CA LYS A 36 -12.66 2.53 -12.67
C LYS A 36 -11.91 1.69 -13.69
N MET A 37 -10.64 1.41 -13.46
CA MET A 37 -9.86 0.56 -14.36
C MET A 37 -10.40 -0.85 -14.39
N GLN A 38 -10.89 -1.38 -13.27
CA GLN A 38 -11.53 -2.69 -13.22
C GLN A 38 -12.79 -2.73 -14.09
N LYS A 39 -13.60 -1.67 -14.08
CA LYS A 39 -14.81 -1.58 -14.88
C LYS A 39 -14.51 -1.45 -16.38
N THR A 40 -13.47 -0.69 -16.72
CA THR A 40 -13.09 -0.40 -18.10
C THR A 40 -12.35 -1.57 -18.74
N HIS A 41 -11.50 -2.26 -17.97
CA HIS A 41 -10.65 -3.36 -18.45
C HIS A 41 -11.07 -4.67 -17.78
N LYS A 42 -12.16 -5.25 -18.22
CA LYS A 42 -12.75 -6.45 -17.60
C LYS A 42 -11.88 -7.70 -17.73
N ASN A 43 -10.94 -7.70 -18.66
CA ASN A 43 -10.00 -8.80 -18.85
C ASN A 43 -8.79 -8.74 -17.92
N LEU A 44 -8.70 -7.70 -17.08
CA LEU A 44 -7.69 -7.57 -16.05
C LEU A 44 -8.35 -7.67 -14.68
N GLU A 45 -7.80 -8.50 -13.81
CA GLU A 45 -8.29 -8.60 -12.43
C GLU A 45 -7.45 -7.68 -11.55
N GLN A 46 -8.08 -6.64 -11.02
CA GLN A 46 -7.43 -5.71 -10.09
C GLN A 46 -7.58 -6.22 -8.66
N ARG A 47 -6.45 -6.42 -8.00
CA ARG A 47 -6.39 -6.84 -6.59
C ARG A 47 -5.78 -5.73 -5.77
N ILE A 48 -6.25 -5.54 -4.55
CA ILE A 48 -5.80 -4.45 -3.66
C ILE A 48 -5.30 -5.02 -2.35
N THR A 49 -4.09 -4.63 -1.96
CA THR A 49 -3.55 -4.83 -0.63
C THR A 49 -3.20 -3.46 -0.07
N LEU A 50 -3.80 -3.10 1.04
CA LEU A 50 -3.61 -1.80 1.68
C LEU A 50 -3.05 -2.00 3.07
N ILE A 51 -1.87 -1.44 3.31
CA ILE A 51 -1.18 -1.51 4.59
C ILE A 51 -1.03 -0.09 5.13
N THR A 52 -1.51 0.13 6.35
CA THR A 52 -1.21 1.36 7.10
C THR A 52 -0.21 1.01 8.19
N PHE A 53 0.67 1.94 8.52
CA PHE A 53 1.71 1.66 9.47
C PHE A 53 2.08 2.87 10.32
N ASP A 54 2.48 2.60 11.57
CA ASP A 54 3.17 3.53 12.46
C ASP A 54 4.22 2.75 13.26
N SER A 55 4.82 3.37 14.27
CA SER A 55 5.87 2.71 15.05
C SER A 55 5.39 1.57 15.94
N THR A 56 4.07 1.51 16.21
CA THR A 56 3.51 0.51 17.12
C THR A 56 2.85 -0.65 16.40
N HIS A 57 2.38 -0.44 15.18
CA HIS A 57 1.69 -1.50 14.44
C HIS A 57 1.72 -1.27 12.93
N LYS A 58 1.58 -2.36 12.21
CA LYS A 58 1.41 -2.40 10.76
C LYS A 58 0.06 -3.09 10.52
N LYS A 59 -0.91 -2.30 10.08
CA LYS A 59 -2.28 -2.78 9.91
C LYS A 59 -2.53 -3.16 8.46
N LEU A 60 -2.89 -4.40 8.23
CA LEU A 60 -3.29 -4.89 6.91
C LEU A 60 -4.77 -4.57 6.72
N PHE A 61 -5.07 -3.40 6.15
CA PHE A 61 -6.44 -2.93 6.00
C PHE A 61 -7.19 -3.72 4.93
N TYR A 62 -6.57 -3.93 3.77
CA TYR A 62 -7.06 -4.82 2.74
C TYR A 62 -5.99 -5.87 2.44
N ASP A 63 -6.39 -7.14 2.44
CA ASP A 63 -5.51 -8.27 2.19
C ASP A 63 -5.89 -8.94 0.88
N ASN A 64 -5.29 -8.47 -0.22
CA ASN A 64 -5.48 -9.06 -1.55
C ASN A 64 -6.97 -9.22 -1.91
N VAL A 65 -7.72 -8.14 -1.74
CA VAL A 65 -9.15 -8.14 -2.07
C VAL A 65 -9.37 -7.72 -3.51
N SER A 66 -10.48 -8.17 -4.09
CA SER A 66 -10.89 -7.67 -5.41
C SER A 66 -11.21 -6.19 -5.33
N ALA A 67 -10.84 -5.42 -6.35
CA ALA A 67 -11.13 -3.99 -6.41
C ALA A 67 -12.63 -3.70 -6.24
N ARG A 68 -13.50 -4.64 -6.62
CA ARG A 68 -14.95 -4.50 -6.49
C ARG A 68 -15.41 -4.40 -5.04
N HIS A 69 -14.63 -4.92 -4.10
CA HIS A 69 -14.98 -5.00 -2.69
C HIS A 69 -14.25 -3.97 -1.84
N ALA A 70 -13.42 -3.12 -2.42
CA ALA A 70 -12.71 -2.08 -1.68
C ALA A 70 -13.61 -0.86 -1.51
N HIS A 71 -13.72 -0.37 -0.27
CA HIS A 71 -14.51 0.81 0.06
C HIS A 71 -13.58 1.99 0.33
N PRO A 72 -14.01 3.24 0.08
CA PRO A 72 -13.25 4.41 0.51
C PRO A 72 -13.01 4.38 2.02
N LEU A 73 -11.85 4.85 2.44
CA LEU A 73 -11.53 5.01 3.85
C LEU A 73 -12.22 6.26 4.40
N THR A 74 -12.60 6.19 5.70
CA THR A 74 -13.16 7.34 6.42
C THR A 74 -12.12 7.87 7.40
N VAL A 75 -12.44 9.02 8.02
CA VAL A 75 -11.57 9.59 9.05
C VAL A 75 -11.39 8.65 10.25
N MET A 76 -12.31 7.69 10.44
CA MET A 76 -12.20 6.70 11.51
C MET A 76 -11.17 5.62 11.17
N ASP A 77 -10.89 5.43 9.90
CA ASP A 77 -9.98 4.37 9.42
C ASP A 77 -8.52 4.80 9.40
N TYR A 78 -8.26 6.12 9.41
CA TYR A 78 -6.92 6.66 9.23
C TYR A 78 -6.61 7.68 10.32
N ASN A 79 -5.87 7.25 11.35
CA ASN A 79 -5.58 8.03 12.55
C ASN A 79 -4.05 8.13 12.75
N PRO A 80 -3.38 9.19 12.24
CA PRO A 80 -1.94 9.33 12.36
C PRO A 80 -1.46 9.42 13.80
N CYS A 81 -0.48 8.59 14.15
CA CYS A 81 0.21 8.62 15.44
C CYS A 81 1.53 7.81 15.35
N GLY A 82 2.46 8.06 16.27
CA GLY A 82 3.68 7.29 16.37
C GLY A 82 4.76 7.66 15.36
N GLY A 83 5.79 6.84 15.25
CA GLY A 83 6.92 7.02 14.33
C GLY A 83 6.68 6.44 12.96
N THR A 84 7.72 6.46 12.11
CA THR A 84 7.62 6.09 10.70
C THR A 84 8.57 4.94 10.35
N PRO A 85 8.16 3.65 10.51
CA PRO A 85 8.97 2.50 10.08
C PRO A 85 8.73 2.21 8.59
N LEU A 86 9.07 3.17 7.74
CA LEU A 86 8.75 3.14 6.30
C LEU A 86 9.31 1.90 5.60
N TYR A 87 10.60 1.60 5.85
CA TYR A 87 11.23 0.46 5.16
C TYR A 87 10.63 -0.87 5.58
N ASP A 88 10.29 -1.02 6.86
CA ASP A 88 9.65 -2.25 7.34
C ASP A 88 8.29 -2.46 6.70
N ALA A 89 7.50 -1.39 6.57
CA ALA A 89 6.18 -1.47 5.96
C ALA A 89 6.26 -1.81 4.47
N ILE A 90 7.17 -1.16 3.75
CA ILE A 90 7.38 -1.43 2.32
C ILE A 90 7.85 -2.87 2.13
N GLY A 91 8.85 -3.30 2.93
CA GLY A 91 9.40 -4.64 2.84
C GLY A 91 8.36 -5.72 3.10
N MET A 92 7.55 -5.53 4.14
CA MET A 92 6.46 -6.47 4.46
C MET A 92 5.46 -6.58 3.31
N GLY A 93 5.07 -5.43 2.75
CA GLY A 93 4.10 -5.40 1.66
C GLY A 93 4.62 -6.06 0.40
N ILE A 94 5.86 -5.75 0.02
CA ILE A 94 6.46 -6.32 -1.18
C ILE A 94 6.66 -7.83 -1.03
N ALA A 95 7.11 -8.30 0.13
CA ALA A 95 7.28 -9.72 0.38
C ALA A 95 5.95 -10.47 0.25
N LYS A 96 4.87 -9.88 0.78
CA LYS A 96 3.53 -10.45 0.68
C LYS A 96 3.06 -10.56 -0.77
N ILE A 97 3.21 -9.49 -1.54
CA ILE A 97 2.79 -9.46 -2.94
C ILE A 97 3.67 -10.41 -3.78
N ASN A 98 4.96 -10.44 -3.51
CA ASN A 98 5.88 -11.31 -4.25
C ASN A 98 5.54 -12.79 -4.08
N ALA A 99 5.02 -13.17 -2.90
CA ALA A 99 4.58 -14.54 -2.66
C ALA A 99 3.32 -14.91 -3.44
N LEU A 100 2.52 -13.92 -3.84
CA LEU A 100 1.25 -14.12 -4.55
C LEU A 100 1.38 -14.03 -6.07
N THR A 101 2.38 -13.31 -6.58
CA THR A 101 2.49 -13.03 -8.02
C THR A 101 3.07 -14.21 -8.77
N LYS A 102 2.60 -14.35 -10.01
CA LYS A 102 3.06 -15.38 -10.95
C LYS A 102 3.47 -14.70 -12.25
N GLU A 103 4.07 -15.47 -13.13
CA GLU A 103 4.44 -14.97 -14.45
C GLU A 103 3.22 -14.42 -15.18
N GLY A 104 3.37 -13.23 -15.76
CA GLY A 104 2.29 -12.53 -16.43
C GLY A 104 1.51 -11.57 -15.56
N ASP A 105 1.66 -11.63 -14.23
CA ASP A 105 1.05 -10.69 -13.32
C ASP A 105 1.82 -9.36 -13.30
N SER A 106 1.11 -8.27 -13.06
CA SER A 106 1.70 -6.95 -12.89
C SER A 106 1.57 -6.51 -11.44
N VAL A 107 2.53 -5.71 -10.97
CA VAL A 107 2.52 -5.16 -9.62
C VAL A 107 2.70 -3.65 -9.70
N LEU A 108 1.79 -2.92 -9.05
CA LEU A 108 1.90 -1.48 -8.89
C LEU A 108 2.00 -1.16 -7.40
N VAL A 109 3.06 -0.49 -7.01
CA VAL A 109 3.28 -0.10 -5.61
C VAL A 109 3.07 1.40 -5.48
N THR A 110 2.14 1.79 -4.60
CA THR A 110 1.87 3.20 -4.30
C THR A 110 2.22 3.44 -2.83
N ILE A 111 3.08 4.40 -2.58
CA ILE A 111 3.53 4.74 -1.23
C ILE A 111 3.06 6.15 -0.90
N ILE A 112 2.30 6.29 0.19
CA ILE A 112 1.79 7.57 0.66
C ILE A 112 2.47 7.87 1.99
N THR A 113 3.38 8.83 1.99
CA THR A 113 4.21 9.18 3.14
C THR A 113 4.72 10.61 3.01
N ASP A 114 5.20 11.18 4.11
CA ASP A 114 5.93 12.44 4.08
C ASP A 114 7.43 12.24 3.76
N GLY A 115 7.85 11.00 3.52
CA GLY A 115 9.21 10.67 3.12
C GLY A 115 10.18 10.43 4.24
N GLU A 116 9.78 10.59 5.51
CA GLU A 116 10.65 10.35 6.64
C GLU A 116 10.63 8.90 7.07
N GLU A 117 11.83 8.34 7.28
CA GLU A 117 12.01 7.00 7.81
C GLU A 117 12.81 7.14 9.11
N ASN A 118 12.30 6.64 10.24
CA ASN A 118 12.96 6.87 11.51
C ASN A 118 12.99 5.68 12.46
N CYS A 119 12.37 4.56 12.18
CA CYS A 119 12.33 3.47 13.14
C CYS A 119 12.21 2.06 12.55
N SER A 120 12.62 1.85 11.31
CA SER A 120 12.60 0.50 10.74
C SER A 120 13.64 -0.39 11.40
N GLU A 121 13.26 -1.62 11.71
CA GLU A 121 14.09 -2.59 12.37
C GLU A 121 14.42 -3.80 11.50
N GLU A 122 13.48 -4.24 10.67
CA GLU A 122 13.61 -5.46 9.86
C GLU A 122 14.17 -5.21 8.46
N TYR A 123 13.92 -4.03 7.89
CA TYR A 123 14.32 -3.73 6.51
C TYR A 123 15.15 -2.46 6.45
N SER A 124 16.21 -2.49 5.64
CA SER A 124 17.02 -1.33 5.31
C SER A 124 16.68 -0.85 3.90
N LEU A 125 17.14 0.33 3.54
CA LEU A 125 16.98 0.86 2.17
C LEU A 125 17.56 -0.10 1.13
N LYS A 126 18.71 -0.71 1.42
CA LYS A 126 19.34 -1.67 0.51
C LYS A 126 18.45 -2.88 0.27
N MET A 127 17.83 -3.41 1.33
CA MET A 127 16.92 -4.55 1.21
C MET A 127 15.69 -4.19 0.40
N ILE A 128 15.14 -3.00 0.58
CA ILE A 128 13.98 -2.52 -0.19
C ILE A 128 14.33 -2.43 -1.67
N LYS A 129 15.48 -1.87 -2.01
CA LYS A 129 15.92 -1.78 -3.41
C LYS A 129 16.06 -3.16 -4.05
N ASN A 130 16.57 -4.14 -3.29
CA ASN A 130 16.68 -5.51 -3.79
C ASN A 130 15.32 -6.14 -4.03
N LEU A 131 14.35 -5.89 -3.15
CA LEU A 131 12.99 -6.40 -3.30
C LEU A 131 12.31 -5.82 -4.54
N PHE A 132 12.44 -4.51 -4.78
CA PHE A 132 11.90 -3.90 -6.00
C PHE A 132 12.50 -4.52 -7.26
N GLY A 133 13.78 -4.86 -7.24
CA GLY A 133 14.42 -5.52 -8.37
C GLY A 133 13.88 -6.91 -8.68
N LYS A 134 13.22 -7.57 -7.71
CA LYS A 134 12.62 -8.90 -7.88
C LYS A 134 11.16 -8.84 -8.32
N LEU A 135 10.53 -7.69 -8.25
CA LEU A 135 9.14 -7.49 -8.67
C LEU A 135 9.09 -7.24 -10.18
N LYS A 136 8.94 -8.26 -10.94
CA LYS A 136 8.84 -8.10 -12.41
C LYS A 136 7.67 -8.86 -12.99
#